data_eb2a4f8002fb906aac556ad7ece8e28a
#
_entry.id   eb2a4f8002fb906aac556ad7ece8e28a
#
_cell.length_a   1.000
_cell.length_b   1.000
_cell.length_c   1.000
_cell.angle_alpha   90.00
_cell.angle_beta   90.00
_cell.angle_gamma   90.00
#
_symmetry.space_group_name_H-M   'P 1'
#
loop_
_entity.id
_entity.type
_entity.pdbx_description
1 polymer ?
#
loop_
_entity_poly.entity_id
_entity_poly.type
_entity_poly.pdbx_seq_one_letter_code
_entity_poly.pdbx_strand_id
1 'polypeptide(L)'
;MKFLYIGIFFRFIFCVSDASFAAESSIIPFQLSPSSKPMLHLGVLLDKNGINLVSGIQIQPTNNLLLGGVLSPRNYENDLSLYYHVLIGYVPNWKLLKFSTNMIQVGMHRYRFSDNGGVRWFSFSVTEAAQIGSLNLNVCWNRLFTQQWERNTVLVSTKIKVFRDLYLQPGAIAFFTPEFDYSPFLLMSINL
;
A
#
# COMPACT_ATOMS: atom_id res chain seq x y z
N MET A 1 -2.36 28.99 -9.72
CA MET A 1 -2.41 27.59 -10.20
C MET A 1 -2.09 26.52 -9.14
N LYS A 2 -1.19 26.72 -8.18
CA LYS A 2 -0.83 25.70 -7.17
C LYS A 2 -1.96 25.32 -6.19
N PHE A 3 -2.88 26.22 -5.89
CA PHE A 3 -4.02 25.97 -5.00
C PHE A 3 -5.16 25.14 -5.62
N LEU A 4 -5.25 25.11 -6.95
CA LEU A 4 -6.28 24.33 -7.66
C LEU A 4 -6.05 22.83 -7.50
N TYR A 5 -4.78 22.39 -7.49
CA TYR A 5 -4.42 20.97 -7.35
C TYR A 5 -4.68 20.44 -5.94
N ILE A 6 -4.49 21.27 -4.91
CA ILE A 6 -4.81 20.90 -3.52
C ILE A 6 -6.32 20.73 -3.36
N GLY A 7 -7.13 21.60 -3.95
CA GLY A 7 -8.58 21.49 -3.93
C GLY A 7 -9.14 20.27 -4.66
N ILE A 8 -8.52 19.87 -5.77
CA ILE A 8 -8.89 18.65 -6.50
C ILE A 8 -8.49 17.41 -5.69
N PHE A 9 -7.31 17.40 -5.08
CA PHE A 9 -6.83 16.31 -4.22
C PHE A 9 -7.77 16.09 -3.03
N PHE A 10 -8.21 17.16 -2.35
CA PHE A 10 -9.17 17.07 -1.26
C PHE A 10 -10.58 16.64 -1.70
N ARG A 11 -11.06 17.06 -2.86
CA ARG A 11 -12.37 16.61 -3.37
C ARG A 11 -12.41 15.12 -3.73
N PHE A 12 -11.28 14.55 -4.19
CA PHE A 12 -11.20 13.10 -4.43
C PHE A 12 -11.20 12.28 -3.15
N ILE A 13 -10.71 12.81 -2.03
CA ILE A 13 -10.67 12.11 -0.74
C ILE A 13 -12.06 11.96 -0.13
N PHE A 14 -12.99 12.90 -0.41
CA PHE A 14 -14.29 12.97 0.27
C PHE A 14 -15.49 12.50 -0.56
N CYS A 15 -15.30 11.90 -1.74
CA CYS A 15 -16.41 11.19 -2.40
C CYS A 15 -16.67 9.86 -1.68
N VAL A 16 -17.49 9.92 -0.64
CA VAL A 16 -18.01 8.75 0.06
C VAL A 16 -19.15 8.18 -0.79
N SER A 17 -18.99 6.99 -1.32
CA SER A 17 -20.10 6.21 -1.86
C SER A 17 -20.60 5.24 -0.81
N ASP A 18 -21.89 5.29 -0.52
CA ASP A 18 -22.60 4.41 0.41
C ASP A 18 -22.70 2.97 -0.15
N ALA A 19 -21.66 2.21 -0.02
CA ALA A 19 -21.70 0.77 -0.26
C ALA A 19 -21.26 0.03 0.99
N SER A 20 -22.24 -0.34 1.79
CA SER A 20 -22.08 -1.24 2.91
C SER A 20 -21.70 -2.64 2.41
N PHE A 21 -20.44 -2.95 2.38
CA PHE A 21 -19.96 -4.33 2.37
C PHE A 21 -18.79 -4.43 3.34
N ALA A 22 -18.92 -5.28 4.30
CA ALA A 22 -17.85 -5.74 5.18
C ALA A 22 -16.83 -6.57 4.39
N ALA A 23 -16.25 -5.99 3.34
CA ALA A 23 -15.00 -6.48 2.79
C ALA A 23 -13.92 -6.04 3.77
N GLU A 24 -13.77 -6.88 4.74
CA GLU A 24 -12.83 -6.82 5.84
C GLU A 24 -11.43 -6.44 5.37
N SER A 25 -10.78 -5.71 6.19
CA SER A 25 -9.40 -5.25 6.29
C SER A 25 -8.32 -6.14 5.64
N SER A 26 -8.45 -6.45 4.36
CA SER A 26 -7.55 -7.38 3.68
C SER A 26 -6.50 -6.71 2.78
N ILE A 27 -6.31 -5.40 2.95
CA ILE A 27 -5.31 -4.68 2.18
C ILE A 27 -3.97 -4.79 2.88
N ILE A 28 -2.97 -5.25 2.14
CA ILE A 28 -1.61 -5.30 2.64
C ILE A 28 -0.95 -3.94 2.45
N PRO A 29 -0.27 -3.41 3.47
CA PRO A 29 0.42 -2.13 3.44
C PRO A 29 1.70 -2.21 2.60
N PHE A 30 1.62 -2.75 1.41
CA PHE A 30 2.76 -2.82 0.53
C PHE A 30 2.76 -1.65 -0.43
N GLN A 31 3.79 -0.87 -0.32
CA GLN A 31 4.03 0.30 -1.12
C GLN A 31 5.39 0.16 -1.79
N LEU A 32 5.43 0.30 -3.10
CA LEU A 32 6.70 0.39 -3.82
C LEU A 32 7.46 1.62 -3.35
N SER A 33 8.78 1.51 -3.29
CA SER A 33 9.66 2.59 -2.86
C SER A 33 10.87 2.61 -3.78
N PRO A 34 11.21 3.76 -4.40
CA PRO A 34 12.36 3.85 -5.29
C PRO A 34 13.63 3.28 -4.65
N SER A 35 14.26 2.33 -5.34
CA SER A 35 15.49 1.68 -4.92
C SER A 35 16.25 1.19 -6.13
N SER A 36 17.54 1.49 -6.21
CA SER A 36 18.40 1.01 -7.30
C SER A 36 18.70 -0.50 -7.23
N LYS A 37 18.34 -1.14 -6.13
CA LYS A 37 18.54 -2.58 -5.90
C LYS A 37 17.18 -3.27 -5.74
N PRO A 38 17.08 -4.57 -6.09
CA PRO A 38 15.93 -5.37 -5.70
C PRO A 38 15.74 -5.35 -4.18
N MET A 39 14.48 -5.36 -3.72
CA MET A 39 14.15 -5.37 -2.30
C MET A 39 13.27 -6.55 -1.97
N LEU A 40 13.60 -7.24 -0.89
CA LEU A 40 12.74 -8.22 -0.24
C LEU A 40 12.06 -7.56 0.96
N HIS A 41 10.78 -7.79 1.11
CA HIS A 41 9.97 -7.29 2.22
C HIS A 41 9.40 -8.45 3.01
N LEU A 42 9.51 -8.39 4.32
CA LEU A 42 8.89 -9.32 5.27
C LEU A 42 8.24 -8.50 6.38
N GLY A 43 7.09 -8.91 6.86
CA GLY A 43 6.46 -8.18 7.94
C GLY A 43 5.18 -8.77 8.45
N VAL A 44 4.53 -7.97 9.29
CA VAL A 44 3.26 -8.30 9.92
C VAL A 44 2.29 -7.13 9.77
N LEU A 45 1.03 -7.47 9.58
CA LEU A 45 -0.11 -6.57 9.63
C LEU A 45 -1.02 -7.03 10.75
N LEU A 46 -1.43 -6.12 11.61
CA LEU A 46 -2.43 -6.36 12.63
C LEU A 46 -3.77 -5.84 12.12
N ASP A 47 -4.75 -6.70 12.03
CA ASP A 47 -6.13 -6.33 11.72
C ASP A 47 -7.09 -6.97 12.75
N LYS A 48 -8.38 -6.74 12.61
CA LYS A 48 -9.40 -7.26 13.52
C LYS A 48 -9.44 -8.80 13.59
N ASN A 49 -8.90 -9.48 12.58
CA ASN A 49 -8.83 -10.95 12.52
C ASN A 49 -7.52 -11.50 13.09
N GLY A 50 -6.59 -10.63 13.52
CA GLY A 50 -5.34 -11.00 14.16
C GLY A 50 -4.09 -10.58 13.41
N ILE A 51 -3.03 -11.40 13.53
CA ILE A 51 -1.71 -11.15 12.94
C ILE A 51 -1.61 -11.83 11.59
N ASN A 52 -1.36 -11.05 10.55
CA ASN A 52 -1.14 -11.55 9.19
C ASN A 52 0.32 -11.38 8.78
N LEU A 53 0.92 -12.43 8.26
CA LEU A 53 2.27 -12.37 7.69
C LEU A 53 2.21 -11.75 6.30
N VAL A 54 3.22 -10.95 5.99
CA VAL A 54 3.36 -10.28 4.69
C VAL A 54 4.74 -10.56 4.15
N SER A 55 4.82 -11.03 2.91
CA SER A 55 6.08 -11.15 2.17
C SER A 55 5.94 -10.49 0.81
N GLY A 56 7.00 -9.84 0.34
CA GLY A 56 6.95 -9.16 -0.95
C GLY A 56 8.32 -8.97 -1.57
N ILE A 57 8.32 -8.75 -2.86
CA ILE A 57 9.52 -8.43 -3.62
C ILE A 57 9.25 -7.20 -4.49
N GLN A 58 10.28 -6.40 -4.66
CA GLN A 58 10.26 -5.22 -5.52
C GLN A 58 11.52 -5.17 -6.37
N ILE A 59 11.38 -4.75 -7.61
CA ILE A 59 12.49 -4.42 -8.51
C ILE A 59 12.22 -3.07 -9.18
N GLN A 60 13.29 -2.40 -9.56
CA GLN A 60 13.24 -1.13 -10.31
C GLN A 60 14.02 -1.30 -11.63
N PRO A 61 13.37 -1.76 -12.71
CA PRO A 61 14.02 -2.01 -14.00
C PRO A 61 14.59 -0.74 -14.64
N THR A 62 13.98 0.40 -14.39
CA THR A 62 14.44 1.72 -14.87
C THR A 62 14.26 2.77 -13.77
N ASN A 63 14.85 3.95 -13.95
CA ASN A 63 14.74 5.04 -12.97
C ASN A 63 13.29 5.45 -12.65
N ASN A 64 12.37 5.20 -13.57
CA ASN A 64 10.98 5.64 -13.45
C ASN A 64 9.98 4.49 -13.27
N LEU A 65 10.37 3.24 -13.49
CA LEU A 65 9.46 2.09 -13.44
C LEU A 65 9.81 1.19 -12.27
N LEU A 66 8.82 0.86 -11.46
CA LEU A 66 8.90 -0.12 -10.38
C LEU A 66 7.91 -1.25 -10.62
N LEU A 67 8.32 -2.44 -10.28
CA LEU A 67 7.47 -3.62 -10.29
C LEU A 67 7.54 -4.28 -8.92
N GLY A 68 6.44 -4.77 -8.42
CA GLY A 68 6.42 -5.47 -7.13
C GLY A 68 5.28 -6.46 -7.02
N GLY A 69 5.46 -7.37 -6.09
CA GLY A 69 4.45 -8.35 -5.77
C GLY A 69 4.48 -8.70 -4.29
N VAL A 70 3.33 -9.06 -3.77
CA VAL A 70 3.15 -9.43 -2.36
C VAL A 70 2.32 -10.68 -2.24
N LEU A 71 2.67 -11.46 -1.26
CA LEU A 71 1.98 -12.67 -0.85
C LEU A 71 1.72 -12.60 0.65
N SER A 72 0.50 -12.94 1.08
CA SER A 72 0.15 -13.03 2.49
C SER A 72 -0.81 -14.20 2.72
N PRO A 73 -0.37 -15.25 3.41
CA PRO A 73 -1.29 -16.21 3.96
C PRO A 73 -2.14 -15.54 5.03
N ARG A 74 -3.44 -15.85 5.03
CA ARG A 74 -4.40 -15.30 5.98
C ARG A 74 -5.28 -16.38 6.54
N ASN A 75 -5.66 -16.23 7.79
CA ASN A 75 -6.65 -17.08 8.41
C ASN A 75 -7.98 -16.34 8.43
N TYR A 76 -8.96 -16.85 7.70
CA TYR A 76 -10.28 -16.26 7.61
C TYR A 76 -11.31 -17.32 8.01
N GLU A 77 -12.07 -17.08 9.09
CA GLU A 77 -13.10 -17.99 9.60
C GLU A 77 -12.62 -19.45 9.75
N ASN A 78 -11.38 -19.66 10.22
CA ASN A 78 -10.67 -20.94 10.33
C ASN A 78 -10.26 -21.60 9.01
N ASP A 79 -10.41 -20.91 7.89
CA ASP A 79 -9.92 -21.36 6.59
C ASP A 79 -8.63 -20.61 6.19
N LEU A 80 -7.64 -21.36 5.74
CA LEU A 80 -6.42 -20.78 5.20
C LEU A 80 -6.72 -20.20 3.82
N SER A 81 -6.60 -18.92 3.72
CA SER A 81 -6.76 -18.17 2.47
C SER A 81 -5.46 -17.52 2.06
N LEU A 82 -5.33 -17.19 0.78
CA LEU A 82 -4.15 -16.59 0.22
C LEU A 82 -4.50 -15.27 -0.46
N TYR A 83 -3.90 -14.21 0.07
CA TYR A 83 -3.93 -12.92 -0.60
C TYR A 83 -2.62 -12.70 -1.37
N TYR A 84 -2.74 -12.20 -2.59
CA TYR A 84 -1.61 -11.72 -3.35
C TYR A 84 -1.96 -10.51 -4.21
N HIS A 85 -0.98 -9.67 -4.47
CA HIS A 85 -1.12 -8.59 -5.42
C HIS A 85 0.16 -8.34 -6.23
N VAL A 86 -0.03 -7.76 -7.39
CA VAL A 86 1.04 -7.28 -8.26
C VAL A 86 0.85 -5.78 -8.46
N LEU A 87 1.92 -5.03 -8.34
CA LEU A 87 1.96 -3.58 -8.47
C LEU A 87 2.91 -3.15 -9.58
N ILE A 88 2.49 -2.15 -10.32
CA ILE A 88 3.33 -1.40 -11.25
C ILE A 88 3.34 0.04 -10.79
N GLY A 89 4.52 0.58 -10.53
CA GLY A 89 4.72 1.96 -10.07
C GLY A 89 5.48 2.78 -11.10
N TYR A 90 5.11 4.05 -11.23
CA TYR A 90 5.79 5.04 -12.02
C TYR A 90 6.24 6.21 -11.15
N VAL A 91 7.51 6.56 -11.22
CA VAL A 91 8.11 7.72 -10.54
C VAL A 91 8.23 8.85 -11.55
N PRO A 92 7.35 9.85 -11.49
CA PRO A 92 7.42 10.99 -12.39
C PRO A 92 8.63 11.88 -12.08
N ASN A 93 9.14 12.59 -13.08
CA ASN A 93 10.27 13.52 -12.93
C ASN A 93 9.89 14.83 -12.21
N TRP A 94 8.58 15.09 -12.04
CA TRP A 94 8.09 16.25 -11.28
C TRP A 94 7.94 15.92 -9.79
N LYS A 95 8.04 16.93 -8.94
CA LYS A 95 7.91 16.82 -7.50
C LYS A 95 6.83 17.74 -6.98
N LEU A 96 5.96 17.26 -6.10
CA LEU A 96 5.00 18.10 -5.38
C LEU A 96 5.71 19.01 -4.38
N LEU A 97 6.64 18.45 -3.62
CA LEU A 97 7.52 19.19 -2.73
C LEU A 97 8.97 19.04 -3.18
N LYS A 98 9.80 20.05 -2.95
CA LYS A 98 11.22 20.04 -3.38
C LYS A 98 12.03 18.87 -2.81
N PHE A 99 11.64 18.38 -1.62
CA PHE A 99 12.32 17.33 -0.85
C PHE A 99 11.57 15.98 -0.89
N SER A 100 10.59 15.84 -1.78
CA SER A 100 9.81 14.62 -1.89
C SER A 100 10.01 13.90 -3.22
N THR A 101 9.60 12.64 -3.24
CA THR A 101 9.47 11.81 -4.43
C THR A 101 8.02 11.36 -4.53
N ASN A 102 7.41 11.60 -5.69
CA ASN A 102 6.07 11.14 -5.97
C ASN A 102 6.11 9.80 -6.69
N MET A 103 5.08 9.01 -6.50
CA MET A 103 4.90 7.76 -7.22
C MET A 103 3.41 7.53 -7.49
N ILE A 104 3.12 7.09 -8.69
CA ILE A 104 1.79 6.64 -9.10
C ILE A 104 1.87 5.13 -9.28
N GLN A 105 0.92 4.39 -8.71
CA GLN A 105 0.90 2.94 -8.79
C GLN A 105 -0.47 2.46 -9.24
N VAL A 106 -0.45 1.36 -9.98
CA VAL A 106 -1.64 0.56 -10.28
C VAL A 106 -1.39 -0.86 -9.82
N GLY A 107 -2.42 -1.50 -9.31
CA GLY A 107 -2.31 -2.84 -8.76
C GLY A 107 -3.48 -3.73 -9.15
N MET A 108 -3.19 -5.01 -9.27
CA MET A 108 -4.18 -6.07 -9.36
C MET A 108 -4.05 -6.94 -8.11
N HIS A 109 -5.15 -7.10 -7.41
CA HIS A 109 -5.24 -7.84 -6.16
C HIS A 109 -6.13 -9.05 -6.32
N ARG A 110 -5.80 -10.11 -5.61
CA ARG A 110 -6.63 -11.30 -5.55
C ARG A 110 -6.58 -11.90 -4.15
N TYR A 111 -7.74 -12.25 -3.68
CA TYR A 111 -7.94 -13.06 -2.49
C TYR A 111 -8.50 -14.42 -2.91
N ARG A 112 -7.83 -15.50 -2.54
CA ARG A 112 -8.24 -16.87 -2.87
C ARG A 112 -8.63 -17.58 -1.59
N PHE A 113 -9.86 -18.09 -1.55
CA PHE A 113 -10.36 -18.94 -0.47
C PHE A 113 -9.95 -20.41 -0.68
N SER A 114 -10.05 -21.20 0.37
CA SER A 114 -9.71 -22.63 0.34
C SER A 114 -10.59 -23.44 -0.63
N ASP A 115 -11.85 -23.05 -0.81
CA ASP A 115 -12.84 -23.68 -1.70
C ASP A 115 -12.67 -23.38 -3.20
N ASN A 116 -11.52 -22.83 -3.61
CA ASN A 116 -11.24 -22.31 -4.95
C ASN A 116 -12.03 -21.06 -5.38
N GLY A 117 -12.86 -20.51 -4.51
CA GLY A 117 -13.46 -19.19 -4.68
C GLY A 117 -12.45 -18.07 -4.55
N GLY A 118 -12.88 -16.85 -4.78
CA GLY A 118 -12.04 -15.68 -4.53
C GLY A 118 -12.56 -14.40 -5.14
N VAL A 119 -12.01 -13.29 -4.65
CA VAL A 119 -12.35 -11.94 -5.09
C VAL A 119 -11.13 -11.30 -5.76
N ARG A 120 -11.38 -10.55 -6.82
CA ARG A 120 -10.36 -9.74 -7.51
C ARG A 120 -10.76 -8.27 -7.45
N TRP A 121 -9.76 -7.42 -7.30
CA TRP A 121 -9.97 -5.97 -7.37
C TRP A 121 -8.73 -5.28 -7.91
N PHE A 122 -8.91 -4.05 -8.32
CA PHE A 122 -7.84 -3.19 -8.79
C PHE A 122 -7.59 -2.08 -7.79
N SER A 123 -6.40 -1.51 -7.83
CA SER A 123 -6.06 -0.31 -7.07
C SER A 123 -5.39 0.71 -7.96
N PHE A 124 -5.64 1.96 -7.62
CA PHE A 124 -4.86 3.10 -8.06
C PHE A 124 -4.34 3.80 -6.81
N SER A 125 -3.08 4.15 -6.78
CA SER A 125 -2.51 4.85 -5.63
C SER A 125 -1.54 5.94 -6.04
N VAL A 126 -1.51 6.98 -5.21
CA VAL A 126 -0.54 8.06 -5.28
C VAL A 126 0.20 8.11 -3.96
N THR A 127 1.52 8.05 -4.06
CA THR A 127 2.41 8.09 -2.92
C THR A 127 3.25 9.35 -2.96
N GLU A 128 3.44 9.95 -1.81
CA GLU A 128 4.46 10.95 -1.57
C GLU A 128 5.41 10.45 -0.48
N ALA A 129 6.70 10.40 -0.83
CA ALA A 129 7.76 10.05 0.10
C ALA A 129 8.62 11.28 0.35
N ALA A 130 8.69 11.76 1.58
CA ALA A 130 9.48 12.91 1.98
C ALA A 130 10.61 12.50 2.92
N GLN A 131 11.82 12.98 2.65
CA GLN A 131 12.94 12.79 3.56
C GLN A 131 13.02 13.98 4.53
N ILE A 132 12.91 13.67 5.82
CA ILE A 132 12.99 14.63 6.92
C ILE A 132 14.11 14.19 7.85
N GLY A 133 15.31 14.76 7.69
CA GLY A 133 16.50 14.30 8.40
C GLY A 133 16.87 12.86 8.02
N SER A 134 16.93 11.97 9.01
CA SER A 134 17.18 10.53 8.83
C SER A 134 15.93 9.70 8.58
N LEU A 135 14.75 10.30 8.63
CA LEU A 135 13.47 9.62 8.47
C LEU A 135 12.94 9.81 7.05
N ASN A 136 12.41 8.73 6.48
CA ASN A 136 11.63 8.78 5.24
C ASN A 136 10.16 8.59 5.59
N LEU A 137 9.40 9.66 5.57
CA LEU A 137 7.96 9.64 5.75
C LEU A 137 7.29 9.32 4.41
N ASN A 138 6.40 8.33 4.39
CA ASN A 138 5.62 7.96 3.23
C ASN A 138 4.13 8.13 3.55
N VAL A 139 3.43 8.82 2.65
CA VAL A 139 1.98 8.93 2.68
C VAL A 139 1.46 8.42 1.34
N CYS A 140 0.59 7.43 1.37
CA CYS A 140 0.02 6.83 0.19
C CYS A 140 -1.50 6.85 0.29
N TRP A 141 -2.14 7.50 -0.66
CA TRP A 141 -3.56 7.37 -0.87
C TRP A 141 -3.83 6.26 -1.88
N ASN A 142 -4.72 5.33 -1.53
CA ASN A 142 -5.15 4.25 -2.41
C ASN A 142 -6.65 4.33 -2.64
N ARG A 143 -7.05 4.14 -3.88
CA ARG A 143 -8.42 3.83 -4.26
C ARG A 143 -8.49 2.40 -4.78
N LEU A 144 -9.31 1.61 -4.14
CA LEU A 144 -9.55 0.21 -4.47
C LEU A 144 -10.93 0.13 -5.12
N PHE A 145 -11.05 -0.64 -6.17
CA PHE A 145 -12.31 -0.77 -6.89
C PHE A 145 -12.50 -2.15 -7.49
N THR A 146 -13.72 -2.62 -7.39
CA THR A 146 -14.23 -3.79 -8.11
C THR A 146 -15.46 -3.35 -8.92
N GLN A 147 -16.11 -4.30 -9.56
CA GLN A 147 -17.39 -4.03 -10.22
C GLN A 147 -18.53 -3.71 -9.21
N GLN A 148 -18.36 -4.04 -7.94
CA GLN A 148 -19.43 -3.99 -6.93
C GLN A 148 -19.18 -2.95 -5.82
N TRP A 149 -17.92 -2.54 -5.58
CA TRP A 149 -17.58 -1.61 -4.52
C TRP A 149 -16.32 -0.80 -4.81
N GLU A 150 -16.22 0.34 -4.16
CA GLU A 150 -15.05 1.20 -4.12
C GLU A 150 -14.67 1.50 -2.68
N ARG A 151 -13.37 1.62 -2.42
CA ARG A 151 -12.84 1.95 -1.10
C ARG A 151 -11.63 2.86 -1.19
N ASN A 152 -11.58 3.87 -0.35
CA ASN A 152 -10.41 4.71 -0.19
C ASN A 152 -9.66 4.33 1.08
N THR A 153 -8.33 4.30 1.00
CA THR A 153 -7.46 4.10 2.15
C THR A 153 -6.31 5.08 2.12
N VAL A 154 -5.81 5.43 3.29
CA VAL A 154 -4.57 6.19 3.44
C VAL A 154 -3.59 5.37 4.26
N LEU A 155 -2.42 5.15 3.70
CA LEU A 155 -1.31 4.51 4.37
C LEU A 155 -0.29 5.57 4.75
N VAL A 156 0.11 5.55 6.02
CA VAL A 156 1.19 6.39 6.54
C VAL A 156 2.26 5.49 7.13
N SER A 157 3.52 5.69 6.75
CA SER A 157 4.63 4.90 7.28
C SER A 157 5.92 5.71 7.32
N THR A 158 6.86 5.23 8.13
CA THR A 158 8.21 5.78 8.21
C THR A 158 9.22 4.68 7.91
N LYS A 159 10.11 4.90 6.94
CA LYS A 159 11.20 3.97 6.63
C LYS A 159 12.46 4.40 7.36
N ILE A 160 12.97 3.53 8.23
CA ILE A 160 14.11 3.76 9.10
C ILE A 160 15.23 2.81 8.68
N LYS A 161 16.39 3.34 8.33
CA LYS A 161 17.58 2.52 8.08
C LYS A 161 18.14 2.04 9.39
N VAL A 162 18.20 0.71 9.60
CA VAL A 162 18.70 0.09 10.83
C VAL A 162 20.16 -0.33 10.65
N PHE A 163 20.47 -0.95 9.52
CA PHE A 163 21.83 -1.44 9.25
C PHE A 163 22.03 -1.57 7.74
N ARG A 164 23.20 -1.20 7.20
CA ARG A 164 23.59 -1.32 5.77
C ARG A 164 22.40 -1.24 4.81
N ASP A 165 21.89 -2.39 4.38
CA ASP A 165 20.79 -2.56 3.42
C ASP A 165 19.48 -3.01 4.10
N LEU A 166 19.41 -2.97 5.44
CA LEU A 166 18.23 -3.34 6.24
C LEU A 166 17.46 -2.10 6.68
N TYR A 167 16.16 -2.12 6.45
CA TYR A 167 15.23 -1.05 6.82
C TYR A 167 14.06 -1.63 7.63
N LEU A 168 13.58 -0.88 8.60
CA LEU A 168 12.30 -1.09 9.26
C LEU A 168 11.31 -0.03 8.80
N GLN A 169 10.05 -0.44 8.62
CA GLN A 169 8.98 0.44 8.17
C GLN A 169 7.73 0.21 9.02
N PRO A 170 7.65 0.83 10.21
CA PRO A 170 6.40 0.90 10.95
C PRO A 170 5.41 1.83 10.24
N GLY A 171 4.13 1.53 10.36
CA GLY A 171 3.08 2.35 9.77
C GLY A 171 1.68 1.89 10.15
N ALA A 172 0.71 2.54 9.55
CA ALA A 172 -0.71 2.19 9.66
C ALA A 172 -1.45 2.46 8.35
N ILE A 173 -2.48 1.67 8.10
CA ILE A 173 -3.46 1.92 7.04
C ILE A 173 -4.74 2.38 7.71
N ALA A 174 -5.27 3.51 7.29
CA ALA A 174 -6.60 3.99 7.64
C ALA A 174 -7.58 3.67 6.51
N PHE A 175 -8.72 3.14 6.87
CA PHE A 175 -9.82 2.79 5.98
C PHE A 175 -10.95 3.79 6.16
N PHE A 176 -11.36 4.42 5.07
CA PHE A 176 -12.48 5.36 5.05
C PHE A 176 -13.70 4.62 4.51
N THR A 177 -14.41 4.01 5.43
CA THR A 177 -15.74 3.42 5.23
C THR A 177 -16.73 4.18 6.10
N PRO A 178 -18.04 3.87 6.13
CA PRO A 178 -18.97 4.47 7.08
C PRO A 178 -18.45 4.43 8.53
N GLU A 179 -17.69 3.38 8.86
CA GLU A 179 -16.95 3.26 10.11
C GLU A 179 -15.45 3.40 9.82
N PHE A 180 -14.81 4.37 10.47
CA PHE A 180 -13.35 4.54 10.41
C PHE A 180 -12.68 3.35 11.10
N ASP A 181 -11.74 2.72 10.39
CA ASP A 181 -10.93 1.64 10.91
C ASP A 181 -9.46 1.85 10.57
N TYR A 182 -8.55 1.24 11.32
CA TYR A 182 -7.14 1.29 11.02
C TYR A 182 -6.42 -0.02 11.37
N SER A 183 -5.37 -0.31 10.63
CA SER A 183 -4.53 -1.51 10.83
C SER A 183 -3.08 -1.09 10.92
N PRO A 184 -2.42 -1.21 12.08
CA PRO A 184 -0.99 -0.99 12.20
C PRO A 184 -0.21 -2.14 11.56
N PHE A 185 0.99 -1.82 11.07
CA PHE A 185 1.89 -2.81 10.49
C PHE A 185 3.36 -2.52 10.79
N LEU A 186 4.18 -3.54 10.66
CA LEU A 186 5.63 -3.44 10.68
C LEU A 186 6.21 -4.26 9.53
N LEU A 187 6.92 -3.60 8.61
CA LEU A 187 7.67 -4.26 7.55
C LEU A 187 9.17 -4.14 7.82
N MET A 188 9.88 -5.19 7.47
CA MET A 188 11.33 -5.24 7.34
C MET A 188 11.66 -5.35 5.85
N SER A 189 12.58 -4.54 5.36
CA SER A 189 12.98 -4.51 3.97
C SER A 189 14.49 -4.66 3.85
N ILE A 190 14.92 -5.51 2.94
CA ILE A 190 16.33 -5.78 2.68
C ILE A 190 16.63 -5.52 1.21
N ASN A 191 17.61 -4.67 0.91
CA ASN A 191 18.16 -4.54 -0.43
C ASN A 191 19.05 -5.76 -0.73
N LEU A 192 18.83 -6.37 -1.89
CA LEU A 192 19.58 -7.55 -2.34
C LEU A 192 20.81 -7.19 -3.17
#